data_46daa6462837dff1e52dff308a7d785e
#
_entry.id   46daa6462837dff1e52dff308a7d785e
#
_cell.length_a   1.000
_cell.length_b   1.000
_cell.length_c   1.000
_cell.angle_alpha   90.00
_cell.angle_beta   90.00
_cell.angle_gamma   90.00
#
_symmetry.space_group_name_H-M   'P 1'
#
loop_
_entity.id
_entity.type
_entity.pdbx_description
1 polymer ?
#
loop_
_entity_poly.entity_id
_entity_poly.type
_entity_poly.pdbx_seq_one_letter_code
_entity_poly.pdbx_strand_id
1 'polypeptide(L)'
;MKTYLPKVNLDERKWHVIDADGAVLGRLAAQVADILRGKNKPVYTPHLDAGDFVVVINAEKVRVTGKKETAKQYMTYSGWKGGEKYTTVERLRAKRPEHLILHAVKGMIPKNRLGRVLLTKLKVFKGPKHPHAAQKPEALKAAA
;
A
#
# COMPACT_ATOMS: atom_id res chain seq x y z
N MET A 1 7.72 24.83 28.12
CA MET A 1 7.12 24.67 26.77
C MET A 1 6.27 23.40 26.74
N LYS A 2 5.05 23.48 26.27
CA LYS A 2 4.20 22.27 26.05
C LYS A 2 4.27 21.89 24.58
N THR A 3 4.66 20.66 24.27
CA THR A 3 4.64 20.11 22.91
C THR A 3 3.18 19.94 22.47
N TYR A 4 2.84 20.41 21.28
CA TYR A 4 1.52 20.19 20.70
C TYR A 4 1.33 18.71 20.41
N LEU A 5 0.28 18.12 20.98
CA LEU A 5 -0.12 16.74 20.70
C LEU A 5 -1.50 16.78 20.02
N PRO A 6 -1.59 16.42 18.75
CA PRO A 6 -2.87 16.44 18.04
C PRO A 6 -3.83 15.39 18.59
N LYS A 7 -5.10 15.74 18.71
CA LYS A 7 -6.18 14.77 18.89
C LYS A 7 -6.54 14.20 17.54
N VAL A 8 -6.38 12.89 17.38
CA VAL A 8 -6.77 12.20 16.14
C VAL A 8 -8.21 11.73 16.27
N ASN A 9 -9.11 12.35 15.51
CA ASN A 9 -10.49 11.91 15.41
C ASN A 9 -10.59 10.79 14.38
N LEU A 10 -11.11 9.63 14.80
CA LEU A 10 -11.26 8.47 13.93
C LEU A 10 -12.29 8.70 12.83
N ASP A 11 -13.30 9.52 13.11
CA ASP A 11 -14.41 9.83 12.19
C ASP A 11 -13.99 10.77 11.04
N GLU A 12 -12.89 11.51 11.19
CA GLU A 12 -12.36 12.43 10.18
C GLU A 12 -11.46 11.75 9.14
N ARG A 13 -11.28 10.43 9.23
CA ARG A 13 -10.46 9.69 8.28
C ARG A 13 -11.16 9.60 6.93
N LYS A 14 -10.45 10.05 5.91
CA LYS A 14 -10.93 9.99 4.53
C LYS A 14 -10.63 8.64 3.89
N TRP A 15 -11.40 8.33 2.86
CA TRP A 15 -11.14 7.22 1.96
C TRP A 15 -10.67 7.75 0.63
N HIS A 16 -9.59 7.18 0.12
CA HIS A 16 -9.04 7.54 -1.18
C HIS A 16 -9.04 6.32 -2.09
N VAL A 17 -9.38 6.52 -3.36
CA VAL A 17 -9.22 5.51 -4.39
C VAL A 17 -8.12 5.95 -5.36
N ILE A 18 -7.20 5.04 -5.67
CA ILE A 18 -6.10 5.26 -6.60
C ILE A 18 -6.15 4.18 -7.67
N ASP A 19 -6.10 4.59 -8.92
CA ASP A 19 -5.99 3.67 -10.05
C ASP A 19 -4.52 3.34 -10.30
N ALA A 20 -4.19 2.05 -10.30
CA ALA A 20 -2.84 1.55 -10.56
C ALA A 20 -2.54 1.32 -12.04
N ASP A 21 -3.50 1.60 -12.95
CA ASP A 21 -3.30 1.37 -14.38
C ASP A 21 -2.13 2.20 -14.92
N GLY A 22 -1.11 1.52 -15.47
CA GLY A 22 0.10 2.14 -15.99
C GLY A 22 1.04 2.78 -14.95
N ALA A 23 0.63 2.85 -13.68
CA ALA A 23 1.44 3.44 -12.62
C ALA A 23 2.69 2.60 -12.31
N VAL A 24 3.82 3.28 -12.02
CA VAL A 24 5.05 2.61 -11.60
C VAL A 24 4.93 2.11 -10.15
N LEU A 25 5.11 0.81 -9.92
CA LEU A 25 4.91 0.16 -8.62
C LEU A 25 5.57 0.91 -7.44
N GLY A 26 6.84 1.33 -7.59
CA GLY A 26 7.58 1.98 -6.50
C GLY A 26 7.03 3.36 -6.15
N ARG A 27 6.69 4.19 -7.16
CA ARG A 27 6.13 5.53 -6.96
C ARG A 27 4.73 5.45 -6.36
N LEU A 28 3.88 4.56 -6.89
CA LEU A 28 2.57 4.28 -6.33
C LEU A 28 2.65 3.84 -4.87
N ALA A 29 3.55 2.90 -4.55
CA ALA A 29 3.71 2.39 -3.19
C ALA A 29 4.19 3.48 -2.21
N ALA A 30 5.06 4.40 -2.63
CA ALA A 30 5.50 5.53 -1.81
C ALA A 30 4.34 6.49 -1.51
N GLN A 31 3.56 6.87 -2.53
CA GLN A 31 2.36 7.70 -2.37
C GLN A 31 1.35 7.07 -1.40
N VAL A 32 1.05 5.79 -1.60
CA VAL A 32 0.14 5.03 -0.72
C VAL A 32 0.66 4.99 0.72
N ALA A 33 1.96 4.72 0.92
CA ALA A 33 2.57 4.68 2.24
C ALA A 33 2.50 6.02 2.97
N ASP A 34 2.68 7.14 2.27
CA ASP A 34 2.60 8.47 2.85
C ASP A 34 1.17 8.84 3.27
N ILE A 35 0.15 8.44 2.49
CA ILE A 35 -1.26 8.63 2.85
C ILE A 35 -1.64 7.77 4.06
N LEU A 36 -1.25 6.49 4.07
CA LEU A 36 -1.53 5.57 5.18
C LEU A 36 -0.89 6.04 6.50
N ARG A 37 0.30 6.65 6.44
CA ARG A 37 0.98 7.24 7.59
C ARG A 37 0.43 8.60 7.98
N GLY A 38 -0.27 9.27 7.05
CA GLY A 38 -0.78 10.62 7.25
C GLY A 38 0.28 11.72 7.09
N LYS A 39 1.40 11.46 6.40
CA LYS A 39 2.45 12.45 6.16
C LYS A 39 1.99 13.65 5.33
N ASN A 40 0.92 13.50 4.59
CA ASN A 40 0.27 14.56 3.82
C ASN A 40 -0.53 15.55 4.69
N LYS A 41 -0.69 15.24 5.99
CA LYS A 41 -1.45 16.07 6.92
C LYS A 41 -0.52 16.89 7.82
N PRO A 42 -0.85 18.18 8.13
CA PRO A 42 -0.03 19.02 9.01
C PRO A 42 0.02 18.48 10.46
N VAL A 43 -0.96 17.70 10.87
CA VAL A 43 -1.05 17.07 12.20
C VAL A 43 -0.27 15.75 12.32
N TYR A 44 0.56 15.42 11.32
CA TYR A 44 1.34 14.19 11.34
C TYR A 44 2.23 14.08 12.57
N THR A 45 2.12 12.97 13.28
CA THR A 45 3.00 12.58 14.38
C THR A 45 3.37 11.11 14.26
N PRO A 46 4.67 10.72 14.46
CA PRO A 46 5.14 9.37 14.19
C PRO A 46 4.48 8.27 15.04
N HIS A 47 4.00 8.62 16.24
CA HIS A 47 3.42 7.67 17.19
C HIS A 47 1.90 7.57 17.15
N LEU A 48 1.24 8.45 16.38
CA LEU A 48 -0.21 8.46 16.23
C LEU A 48 -0.63 7.98 14.84
N ASP A 49 -1.79 7.34 14.77
CA ASP A 49 -2.41 6.92 13.51
C ASP A 49 -3.28 8.05 12.94
N ALA A 50 -2.65 9.03 12.28
CA ALA A 50 -3.32 10.15 11.62
C ALA A 50 -3.70 9.87 10.15
N GLY A 51 -3.32 8.70 9.59
CA GLY A 51 -3.49 8.37 8.18
C GLY A 51 -4.90 7.99 7.78
N ASP A 52 -5.14 8.04 6.48
CA ASP A 52 -6.41 7.76 5.83
C ASP A 52 -6.47 6.31 5.29
N PHE A 53 -7.66 5.91 4.83
CA PHE A 53 -7.86 4.64 4.14
C PHE A 53 -7.54 4.78 2.66
N VAL A 54 -6.90 3.76 2.08
CA VAL A 54 -6.56 3.74 0.67
C VAL A 54 -7.09 2.48 0.01
N VAL A 55 -7.80 2.67 -1.09
CA VAL A 55 -8.27 1.63 -1.99
C VAL A 55 -7.48 1.74 -3.28
N VAL A 56 -6.79 0.68 -3.68
CA VAL A 56 -6.08 0.61 -4.96
C VAL A 56 -6.82 -0.34 -5.88
N ILE A 57 -7.15 0.12 -7.08
CA ILE A 57 -7.82 -0.66 -8.12
C ILE A 57 -6.87 -0.97 -9.27
N ASN A 58 -7.24 -1.92 -10.15
CA ASN A 58 -6.45 -2.34 -11.32
C ASN A 58 -5.03 -2.82 -10.98
N ALA A 59 -4.85 -3.53 -9.86
CA ALA A 59 -3.53 -3.98 -9.41
C ALA A 59 -2.79 -4.86 -10.44
N GLU A 60 -3.49 -5.53 -11.34
CA GLU A 60 -2.90 -6.35 -12.40
C GLU A 60 -2.12 -5.53 -13.44
N LYS A 61 -2.51 -4.25 -13.63
CA LYS A 61 -1.94 -3.37 -14.65
C LYS A 61 -0.79 -2.50 -14.14
N VAL A 62 -0.41 -2.64 -12.87
CA VAL A 62 0.73 -1.90 -12.31
C VAL A 62 2.01 -2.23 -13.07
N ARG A 63 2.81 -1.21 -13.38
CA ARG A 63 4.04 -1.37 -14.17
C ARG A 63 5.26 -1.50 -13.28
N VAL A 64 6.16 -2.42 -13.63
CA VAL A 64 7.53 -2.49 -13.11
C VAL A 64 8.52 -2.08 -14.20
N THR A 65 9.62 -1.44 -13.84
CA THR A 65 10.59 -0.89 -14.80
C THR A 65 11.73 -1.85 -15.10
N GLY A 66 12.32 -1.74 -16.29
CA GLY A 66 13.45 -2.55 -16.73
C GLY A 66 13.10 -4.05 -16.81
N LYS A 67 14.08 -4.91 -16.56
CA LYS A 67 13.93 -6.38 -16.63
C LYS A 67 13.29 -6.99 -15.36
N LYS A 68 12.67 -6.18 -14.48
CA LYS A 68 12.17 -6.65 -13.17
C LYS A 68 10.99 -7.61 -13.26
N GLU A 69 10.25 -7.62 -14.35
CA GLU A 69 9.13 -8.56 -14.54
C GLU A 69 9.62 -10.02 -14.44
N THR A 70 10.73 -10.33 -15.10
CA THR A 70 11.31 -11.68 -15.13
C THR A 70 12.41 -11.89 -14.09
N ALA A 71 13.26 -10.88 -13.86
CA ALA A 71 14.44 -11.00 -13.01
C ALA A 71 14.16 -10.82 -11.51
N LYS A 72 13.14 -10.01 -11.14
CA LYS A 72 12.84 -9.79 -9.73
C LYS A 72 12.10 -10.98 -9.14
N GLN A 73 12.64 -11.50 -8.02
CA GLN A 73 12.07 -12.62 -7.29
C GLN A 73 11.63 -12.19 -5.89
N TYR A 74 10.52 -12.74 -5.44
CA TYR A 74 10.04 -12.65 -4.07
C TYR A 74 10.32 -13.98 -3.37
N MET A 75 11.07 -13.92 -2.27
CA MET A 75 11.37 -15.07 -1.44
C MET A 75 10.31 -15.22 -0.35
N THR A 76 9.82 -16.42 -0.18
CA THR A 76 9.07 -16.86 1.01
C THR A 76 9.84 -17.97 1.70
N TYR A 77 9.84 -17.96 3.04
CA TYR A 77 10.57 -18.93 3.84
C TYR A 77 9.62 -19.62 4.81
N SER A 78 9.63 -20.94 4.83
CA SER A 78 8.75 -21.73 5.69
C SER A 78 9.23 -21.89 7.12
N GLY A 79 10.46 -21.47 7.44
CA GLY A 79 11.11 -21.69 8.74
C GLY A 79 11.94 -22.97 8.83
N TRP A 80 11.88 -23.83 7.83
CA TRP A 80 12.66 -25.08 7.77
C TRP A 80 13.89 -24.94 6.88
N LYS A 81 14.95 -25.68 7.19
CA LYS A 81 16.16 -25.73 6.38
C LYS A 81 15.81 -26.15 4.94
N GLY A 82 16.24 -25.36 3.95
CA GLY A 82 15.89 -25.58 2.54
C GLY A 82 14.46 -25.21 2.16
N GLY A 83 13.70 -24.54 3.04
CA GLY A 83 12.30 -24.13 2.80
C GLY A 83 12.12 -22.80 2.10
N GLU A 84 13.15 -22.29 1.41
CA GLU A 84 13.04 -21.07 0.60
C GLU A 84 12.30 -21.35 -0.70
N LYS A 85 11.33 -20.50 -1.01
CA LYS A 85 10.59 -20.54 -2.28
C LYS A 85 10.69 -19.19 -2.96
N TYR A 86 11.09 -19.19 -4.21
CA TYR A 86 11.24 -17.99 -5.04
C TYR A 86 10.12 -17.93 -6.08
N THR A 87 9.51 -16.76 -6.21
CA THR A 87 8.45 -16.50 -7.18
C THR A 87 8.77 -15.24 -7.95
N THR A 88 8.78 -15.29 -9.28
CA THR A 88 8.99 -14.10 -10.13
C THR A 88 7.79 -13.16 -10.08
N VAL A 89 8.02 -11.88 -10.44
CA VAL A 89 6.93 -10.88 -10.53
C VAL A 89 5.85 -11.35 -11.48
N GLU A 90 6.20 -11.87 -12.64
CA GLU A 90 5.28 -12.40 -13.65
C GLU A 90 4.34 -13.47 -13.07
N ARG A 91 4.90 -14.49 -12.40
CA ARG A 91 4.11 -15.55 -11.75
C ARG A 91 3.22 -15.01 -10.63
N LEU A 92 3.74 -14.03 -9.87
CA LEU A 92 2.98 -13.42 -8.79
C LEU A 92 1.82 -12.58 -9.33
N ARG A 93 2.05 -11.83 -10.41
CA ARG A 93 1.01 -11.05 -11.11
C ARG A 93 -0.12 -11.96 -11.62
N ALA A 94 0.22 -13.09 -12.22
CA ALA A 94 -0.78 -14.04 -12.73
C ALA A 94 -1.64 -14.63 -11.60
N LYS A 95 -1.04 -14.94 -10.44
CA LYS A 95 -1.75 -15.59 -9.33
C LYS A 95 -2.43 -14.62 -8.38
N ARG A 96 -1.72 -13.59 -7.92
CA ARG A 96 -2.15 -12.64 -6.89
C ARG A 96 -1.55 -11.26 -7.14
N PRO A 97 -2.05 -10.48 -8.11
CA PRO A 97 -1.48 -9.18 -8.45
C PRO A 97 -1.52 -8.19 -7.29
N GLU A 98 -2.51 -8.28 -6.39
CA GLU A 98 -2.63 -7.44 -5.21
C GLU A 98 -1.39 -7.54 -4.31
N HIS A 99 -0.78 -8.71 -4.26
CA HIS A 99 0.38 -8.97 -3.40
C HIS A 99 1.61 -8.15 -3.79
N LEU A 100 1.75 -7.76 -5.08
CA LEU A 100 2.84 -6.90 -5.54
C LEU A 100 2.80 -5.55 -4.83
N ILE A 101 1.62 -4.92 -4.80
CA ILE A 101 1.40 -3.61 -4.16
C ILE A 101 1.50 -3.74 -2.65
N LEU A 102 0.81 -4.72 -2.05
CA LEU A 102 0.86 -4.96 -0.61
C LEU A 102 2.29 -5.15 -0.11
N HIS A 103 3.10 -5.97 -0.80
CA HIS A 103 4.50 -6.22 -0.43
C HIS A 103 5.36 -4.96 -0.55
N ALA A 104 5.18 -4.16 -1.61
CA ALA A 104 5.91 -2.92 -1.80
C ALA A 104 5.58 -1.90 -0.70
N VAL A 105 4.30 -1.68 -0.40
CA VAL A 105 3.85 -0.76 0.66
C VAL A 105 4.30 -1.25 2.04
N LYS A 106 4.20 -2.56 2.34
CA LYS A 106 4.67 -3.14 3.59
C LYS A 106 6.16 -2.87 3.84
N GLY A 107 6.98 -2.87 2.80
CA GLY A 107 8.40 -2.53 2.88
C GLY A 107 8.67 -1.05 3.21
N MET A 108 7.73 -0.15 2.89
CA MET A 108 7.84 1.29 3.09
C MET A 108 7.20 1.79 4.41
N ILE A 109 6.44 0.95 5.08
CA ILE A 109 5.81 1.26 6.37
C ILE A 109 6.72 0.79 7.52
N PRO A 110 6.78 1.50 8.67
CA PRO A 110 7.54 1.09 9.84
C PRO A 110 7.17 -0.32 10.32
N LYS A 111 8.18 -1.11 10.69
CA LYS A 111 8.02 -2.50 11.14
C LYS A 111 7.70 -2.58 12.64
N ASN A 112 6.63 -1.91 13.08
CA ASN A 112 6.19 -1.88 14.47
C ASN A 112 4.69 -2.24 14.59
N ARG A 113 4.14 -2.17 15.80
CA ARG A 113 2.72 -2.44 16.05
C ARG A 113 1.81 -1.49 15.26
N LEU A 114 2.15 -0.19 15.25
CA LEU A 114 1.42 0.82 14.47
C LEU A 114 1.44 0.49 12.97
N GLY A 115 2.60 0.10 12.42
CA GLY A 115 2.70 -0.27 11.00
C GLY A 115 1.78 -1.42 10.60
N ARG A 116 1.53 -2.39 11.49
CA ARG A 116 0.56 -3.47 11.22
C ARG A 116 -0.87 -2.92 11.13
N VAL A 117 -1.23 -1.99 12.01
CA VAL A 117 -2.54 -1.32 11.97
C VAL A 117 -2.68 -0.47 10.70
N LEU A 118 -1.65 0.27 10.31
CA LEU A 118 -1.65 1.06 9.07
C LEU A 118 -1.92 0.20 7.83
N LEU A 119 -1.34 -0.99 7.76
CA LEU A 119 -1.55 -1.92 6.64
C LEU A 119 -2.99 -2.42 6.53
N THR A 120 -3.75 -2.52 7.60
CA THR A 120 -5.17 -2.94 7.55
C THR A 120 -6.05 -1.93 6.82
N LYS A 121 -5.62 -0.65 6.76
CA LYS A 121 -6.30 0.43 6.04
C LYS A 121 -6.07 0.42 4.53
N LEU A 122 -5.13 -0.40 4.05
CA LEU A 122 -4.89 -0.60 2.63
C LEU A 122 -5.78 -1.73 2.09
N LYS A 123 -6.57 -1.42 1.08
CA LYS A 123 -7.39 -2.38 0.34
C LYS A 123 -6.94 -2.38 -1.12
N VAL A 124 -6.55 -3.53 -1.64
CA VAL A 124 -6.05 -3.65 -3.01
C VAL A 124 -6.95 -4.63 -3.77
N PHE A 125 -7.37 -4.25 -4.97
CA PHE A 125 -8.24 -5.03 -5.83
C PHE A 125 -7.60 -5.25 -7.19
N LYS A 126 -7.76 -6.46 -7.72
CA LYS A 126 -7.22 -6.88 -9.01
C LYS A 126 -7.79 -6.02 -10.15
N GLY A 127 -9.10 -5.91 -10.22
CA GLY A 127 -9.83 -5.22 -11.27
C GLY A 127 -10.31 -3.81 -10.89
N PRO A 128 -11.17 -3.20 -11.72
CA PRO A 128 -11.66 -1.83 -11.51
C PRO A 128 -12.75 -1.71 -10.43
N LYS A 129 -13.39 -2.81 -10.05
CA LYS A 129 -14.51 -2.80 -9.09
C LYS A 129 -14.02 -3.03 -7.66
N HIS A 130 -14.58 -2.27 -6.72
CA HIS A 130 -14.32 -2.42 -5.28
C HIS A 130 -15.64 -2.34 -4.48
N PRO A 131 -15.76 -2.99 -3.31
CA PRO A 131 -17.00 -3.01 -2.52
C PRO A 131 -17.20 -1.77 -1.64
N HIS A 132 -16.25 -0.82 -1.63
CA HIS A 132 -16.22 0.34 -0.74
C HIS A 132 -16.90 1.59 -1.30
N ALA A 133 -17.98 1.44 -2.11
CA ALA A 133 -18.70 2.58 -2.66
C ALA A 133 -19.46 3.38 -1.57
N ALA A 134 -19.94 2.70 -0.53
CA ALA A 134 -20.66 3.33 0.59
C ALA A 134 -19.80 4.34 1.37
N GLN A 135 -18.48 4.17 1.39
CA GLN A 135 -17.52 5.07 2.04
C GLN A 135 -17.21 6.33 1.21
N LYS A 136 -17.77 6.46 -0.01
CA LYS A 136 -17.58 7.59 -0.92
C LYS A 136 -16.11 7.99 -1.08
N PRO A 137 -15.23 7.08 -1.54
CA PRO A 137 -13.81 7.36 -1.63
C PRO A 137 -13.51 8.48 -2.65
N GLU A 138 -12.63 9.41 -2.28
CA GLU A 138 -12.12 10.47 -3.14
C GLU A 138 -11.10 9.91 -4.13
N ALA A 139 -11.25 10.18 -5.43
CA ALA A 139 -10.31 9.74 -6.45
C ALA A 139 -9.01 10.56 -6.39
N LEU A 140 -7.87 9.89 -6.25
CA LEU A 140 -6.54 10.48 -6.33
C LEU A 140 -5.79 9.95 -7.55
N LYS A 141 -5.05 10.84 -8.22
CA LYS A 141 -4.18 10.44 -9.33
C LYS A 141 -2.97 9.66 -8.77
N ALA A 142 -2.61 8.57 -9.43
CA ALA A 142 -1.37 7.86 -9.15
C ALA A 142 -0.16 8.76 -9.47
N ALA A 143 0.89 8.65 -8.65
CA ALA A 143 2.15 9.33 -8.92
C ALA A 143 2.78 8.76 -10.21
N ALA A 144 3.09 9.64 -11.13
CA ALA A 144 3.68 9.33 -12.44
C ALA A 144 5.14 8.81 -12.32
#